data_18b8ecf37abe302d14f063dfae423753
#
_entry.id   18b8ecf37abe302d14f063dfae423753
#
_cell.length_a   1.000
_cell.length_b   1.000
_cell.length_c   1.000
_cell.angle_alpha   90.00
_cell.angle_beta   90.00
_cell.angle_gamma   90.00
#
_symmetry.space_group_name_H-M   'P 1'
#
loop_
_entity.id
_entity.type
_entity.pdbx_description
1 polymer ?
#
loop_
_entity_poly.entity_id
_entity_poly.type
_entity_poly.pdbx_seq_one_letter_code
_entity_poly.pdbx_strand_id
1 'polypeptide(L)'
;MKLSLPRLAAGSVLAASVAFAALTSHAFSQSSSPAPAPKLEFPAASPAATLKLRVGVTDIEIDYSRPSMRGRTIFGGLVPYDQRWRTGANNATRLSFSTPVSLNGVGVPAGTYELFTIPGQTEWTIIIHKNMSQWGDYQYDAKNDVVRFKAKPVTTSTPTETFAIGLTELRDASAILYLAWETTRVPIKLEVDTVGILKPRIEAAMAAPSGKKPYAQAAMFYYENNLELPTALKWINAALAENPKAFWLIYRKGLIMSKMGDKKGALEAAKQSLAMANEAKGSMKDEYVRLNEALIASLN
;
A
#
# COMPACT_ATOMS: atom_id res chain seq x y z
N MET A 1 -76.61 22.72 -7.58
CA MET A 1 -77.60 23.37 -8.51
C MET A 1 -77.45 22.68 -9.85
N LYS A 2 -78.47 21.88 -10.19
CA LYS A 2 -79.04 21.56 -11.51
C LYS A 2 -78.10 21.05 -12.58
N LEU A 3 -78.07 19.72 -12.91
CA LEU A 3 -78.94 19.09 -13.91
C LEU A 3 -78.68 19.60 -15.33
N SER A 4 -78.35 18.79 -16.35
CA SER A 4 -79.15 17.72 -16.89
C SER A 4 -78.49 17.06 -18.09
N LEU A 5 -78.61 15.74 -18.22
CA LEU A 5 -78.68 15.02 -19.49
C LEU A 5 -79.94 15.45 -20.29
N PRO A 6 -80.11 15.13 -21.58
CA PRO A 6 -80.34 13.78 -22.04
C PRO A 6 -80.00 13.47 -23.55
N ARG A 7 -79.89 12.16 -23.84
CA ARG A 7 -80.62 11.27 -24.74
C ARG A 7 -80.56 11.39 -26.27
N LEU A 8 -80.14 10.25 -26.86
CA LEU A 8 -80.85 9.37 -27.80
C LEU A 8 -80.86 9.85 -29.26
N ALA A 9 -80.68 9.05 -30.29
CA ALA A 9 -81.04 7.69 -30.60
C ALA A 9 -80.42 7.26 -31.96
N ALA A 10 -80.24 5.94 -32.06
CA ALA A 10 -80.65 5.06 -33.17
C ALA A 10 -80.13 5.40 -34.58
N GLY A 11 -79.61 4.51 -35.31
CA GLY A 11 -79.94 3.14 -35.65
C GLY A 11 -79.34 2.75 -36.98
N SER A 12 -79.32 1.45 -37.21
CA SER A 12 -79.26 0.73 -38.49
C SER A 12 -77.95 0.37 -39.11
N VAL A 13 -77.44 -0.82 -38.90
CA VAL A 13 -77.67 -2.07 -39.68
C VAL A 13 -76.77 -2.23 -40.94
N LEU A 14 -76.04 -3.33 -40.91
CA LEU A 14 -75.54 -4.23 -41.95
C LEU A 14 -74.46 -3.78 -42.92
N ALA A 15 -73.29 -4.39 -42.82
CA ALA A 15 -72.81 -5.33 -43.84
C ALA A 15 -71.54 -6.04 -43.40
N ALA A 16 -71.61 -7.34 -43.34
CA ALA A 16 -70.42 -8.19 -43.09
C ALA A 16 -69.57 -8.21 -44.34
N SER A 17 -68.30 -7.92 -44.14
CA SER A 17 -67.26 -8.27 -45.14
C SER A 17 -66.07 -8.95 -44.35
N VAL A 18 -66.05 -10.26 -44.51
CA VAL A 18 -64.94 -11.13 -44.03
C VAL A 18 -63.72 -10.81 -44.89
N ALA A 19 -62.81 -10.03 -44.38
CA ALA A 19 -61.45 -9.91 -44.94
C ALA A 19 -60.51 -10.87 -44.19
N PHE A 20 -60.14 -11.94 -44.85
CA PHE A 20 -59.13 -12.88 -44.39
C PHE A 20 -57.77 -12.18 -44.50
N ALA A 21 -57.31 -11.59 -43.41
CA ALA A 21 -55.94 -11.05 -43.34
C ALA A 21 -55.00 -12.21 -43.06
N ALA A 22 -54.27 -12.65 -44.05
CA ALA A 22 -53.13 -13.57 -43.92
C ALA A 22 -52.07 -12.88 -43.06
N LEU A 23 -51.91 -13.27 -41.82
CA LEU A 23 -50.78 -12.94 -40.96
C LEU A 23 -49.55 -13.69 -41.47
N THR A 24 -48.78 -13.06 -42.36
CA THR A 24 -47.40 -13.49 -42.65
C THR A 24 -46.54 -13.18 -41.41
N SER A 25 -46.35 -14.21 -40.59
CA SER A 25 -45.35 -14.20 -39.50
C SER A 25 -43.95 -14.11 -40.12
N HIS A 26 -43.42 -12.92 -40.19
CA HIS A 26 -41.98 -12.75 -40.43
C HIS A 26 -41.28 -13.22 -39.18
N ALA A 27 -40.85 -14.49 -39.15
CA ALA A 27 -39.88 -14.99 -38.22
C ALA A 27 -38.58 -14.20 -38.46
N PHE A 28 -38.31 -13.20 -37.61
CA PHE A 28 -36.96 -12.63 -37.52
C PHE A 28 -36.07 -13.75 -37.01
N SER A 29 -35.38 -14.40 -37.98
CA SER A 29 -34.26 -15.26 -37.66
C SER A 29 -33.15 -14.37 -37.07
N GLN A 30 -33.13 -14.28 -35.72
CA GLN A 30 -31.96 -13.73 -35.06
C GLN A 30 -30.79 -14.66 -35.38
N SER A 31 -29.99 -14.27 -36.35
CA SER A 31 -28.67 -14.86 -36.57
C SER A 31 -27.85 -14.57 -35.29
N SER A 32 -27.90 -15.48 -34.32
CA SER A 32 -26.97 -15.47 -33.21
C SER A 32 -25.59 -15.72 -33.79
N SER A 33 -24.76 -14.69 -33.92
CA SER A 33 -23.35 -14.87 -34.16
C SER A 33 -22.84 -15.87 -33.10
N PRO A 34 -22.11 -16.91 -33.48
CA PRO A 34 -21.57 -17.86 -32.53
C PRO A 34 -20.70 -17.07 -31.53
N ALA A 35 -20.90 -17.33 -30.25
CA ALA A 35 -20.05 -16.76 -29.22
C ALA A 35 -18.58 -17.04 -29.56
N PRO A 36 -17.69 -16.05 -29.43
CA PRO A 36 -16.28 -16.26 -29.70
C PRO A 36 -15.79 -17.47 -28.89
N ALA A 37 -15.06 -18.36 -29.55
CA ALA A 37 -14.49 -19.53 -28.89
C ALA A 37 -13.69 -19.12 -27.67
N PRO A 38 -13.75 -19.85 -26.55
CA PRO A 38 -12.98 -19.51 -25.38
C PRO A 38 -11.50 -19.44 -25.73
N LYS A 39 -10.85 -18.33 -25.35
CA LYS A 39 -9.42 -18.13 -25.61
C LYS A 39 -8.64 -19.19 -24.83
N LEU A 40 -7.93 -20.04 -25.53
CA LEU A 40 -7.08 -21.04 -24.93
C LEU A 40 -5.85 -20.37 -24.34
N GLU A 41 -5.69 -20.45 -23.01
CA GLU A 41 -4.53 -19.90 -22.30
C GLU A 41 -3.66 -21.04 -21.77
N PHE A 42 -2.35 -20.91 -21.99
CA PHE A 42 -1.36 -21.85 -21.45
C PHE A 42 -0.62 -21.22 -20.26
N PRO A 43 -0.22 -22.03 -19.25
CA PRO A 43 0.58 -21.54 -18.15
C PRO A 43 1.87 -20.89 -18.63
N ALA A 44 2.16 -19.67 -18.17
CA ALA A 44 3.39 -18.97 -18.50
C ALA A 44 4.60 -19.64 -17.84
N ALA A 45 5.69 -19.82 -18.59
CA ALA A 45 6.93 -20.40 -18.07
C ALA A 45 7.58 -19.52 -16.98
N SER A 46 7.30 -18.22 -16.99
CA SER A 46 7.70 -17.23 -15.99
C SER A 46 6.49 -16.35 -15.70
N PRO A 47 5.60 -16.77 -14.77
CA PRO A 47 4.38 -16.03 -14.47
C PRO A 47 4.69 -14.63 -13.97
N ALA A 48 3.83 -13.67 -14.33
CA ALA A 48 3.90 -12.31 -13.83
C ALA A 48 3.43 -12.24 -12.38
N ALA A 49 4.00 -11.31 -11.62
CA ALA A 49 3.57 -10.97 -10.28
C ALA A 49 3.60 -9.46 -10.09
N THR A 50 2.62 -8.94 -9.35
CA THR A 50 2.59 -7.58 -8.85
C THR A 50 2.59 -7.62 -7.33
N LEU A 51 3.52 -6.91 -6.71
CA LEU A 51 3.60 -6.72 -5.28
C LEU A 51 3.28 -5.27 -4.96
N LYS A 52 2.29 -5.04 -4.09
CA LYS A 52 1.91 -3.70 -3.61
C LYS A 52 2.08 -3.66 -2.10
N LEU A 53 2.87 -2.72 -1.63
CA LEU A 53 3.22 -2.56 -0.23
C LEU A 53 3.28 -1.08 0.13
N ARG A 54 3.19 -0.79 1.43
CA ARG A 54 3.38 0.56 1.97
C ARG A 54 4.45 0.54 3.04
N VAL A 55 5.39 1.48 2.95
CA VAL A 55 6.39 1.76 3.99
C VAL A 55 6.21 3.22 4.40
N GLY A 56 5.91 3.46 5.67
CA GLY A 56 5.50 4.78 6.13
C GLY A 56 4.27 5.28 5.37
N VAL A 57 4.44 6.37 4.61
CA VAL A 57 3.40 6.97 3.75
C VAL A 57 3.67 6.76 2.26
N THR A 58 4.65 5.93 1.92
CA THR A 58 5.09 5.64 0.56
C THR A 58 4.47 4.35 0.07
N ASP A 59 3.70 4.41 -1.01
CA ASP A 59 3.24 3.24 -1.74
C ASP A 59 4.34 2.76 -2.67
N ILE A 60 4.58 1.45 -2.66
CA ILE A 60 5.58 0.76 -3.46
C ILE A 60 4.87 -0.30 -4.28
N GLU A 61 5.09 -0.30 -5.60
CA GLU A 61 4.59 -1.34 -6.50
C GLU A 61 5.75 -1.93 -7.29
N ILE A 62 5.77 -3.27 -7.38
CA ILE A 62 6.80 -4.02 -8.10
C ILE A 62 6.09 -4.98 -9.05
N ASP A 63 6.29 -4.77 -10.36
CA ASP A 63 5.79 -5.69 -11.38
C ASP A 63 6.97 -6.44 -12.00
N TYR A 64 6.92 -7.75 -11.98
CA TYR A 64 8.01 -8.58 -12.50
C TYR A 64 7.54 -9.96 -12.95
N SER A 65 8.33 -10.62 -13.77
CA SER A 65 8.12 -12.03 -14.14
C SER A 65 9.04 -12.93 -13.34
N ARG A 66 8.51 -14.09 -12.94
CA ARG A 66 9.10 -15.01 -11.97
C ARG A 66 9.58 -16.31 -12.65
N PRO A 67 10.80 -16.34 -13.22
CA PRO A 67 11.38 -17.58 -13.73
C PRO A 67 11.74 -18.54 -12.60
N SER A 68 11.61 -19.86 -12.87
CA SER A 68 12.03 -20.93 -11.96
C SER A 68 13.36 -21.54 -12.38
N MET A 69 14.11 -22.10 -11.43
CA MET A 69 15.40 -22.74 -11.68
C MET A 69 15.27 -23.94 -12.62
N ARG A 70 14.34 -24.81 -12.33
CA ARG A 70 14.13 -26.07 -13.09
C ARG A 70 15.43 -26.87 -13.24
N GLY A 71 16.18 -26.99 -12.14
CA GLY A 71 17.45 -27.71 -12.08
C GLY A 71 18.64 -27.03 -12.76
N ARG A 72 18.50 -25.77 -13.22
CA ARG A 72 19.60 -25.03 -13.86
C ARG A 72 20.41 -24.27 -12.82
N THR A 73 21.70 -24.12 -13.07
CA THR A 73 22.55 -23.12 -12.38
C THR A 73 22.14 -21.73 -12.86
N ILE A 74 21.85 -20.84 -11.92
CA ILE A 74 21.34 -19.51 -12.23
C ILE A 74 22.47 -18.51 -12.41
N PHE A 75 23.11 -18.10 -11.31
CA PHE A 75 24.16 -17.08 -11.38
C PHE A 75 25.50 -17.72 -11.80
N GLY A 76 26.10 -17.15 -12.87
CA GLY A 76 27.24 -17.73 -13.55
C GLY A 76 26.86 -18.78 -14.64
N GLY A 77 25.56 -19.14 -14.72
CA GLY A 77 25.00 -20.03 -15.74
C GLY A 77 23.96 -19.30 -16.59
N LEU A 78 22.68 -19.44 -16.25
CA LEU A 78 21.57 -18.80 -16.99
C LEU A 78 21.67 -17.28 -16.99
N VAL A 79 22.12 -16.69 -15.89
CA VAL A 79 22.42 -15.27 -15.71
C VAL A 79 23.94 -15.15 -15.51
N PRO A 80 24.70 -14.80 -16.57
CA PRO A 80 26.15 -14.68 -16.47
C PRO A 80 26.56 -13.60 -15.47
N TYR A 81 27.67 -13.78 -14.76
CA TYR A 81 28.27 -12.74 -13.94
C TYR A 81 28.78 -11.59 -14.81
N ASP A 82 28.77 -10.40 -14.25
CA ASP A 82 29.25 -9.15 -14.84
C ASP A 82 28.50 -8.73 -16.12
N GLN A 83 27.36 -9.38 -16.38
CA GLN A 83 26.45 -9.02 -17.46
C GLN A 83 25.17 -8.39 -16.92
N ARG A 84 24.62 -7.42 -17.67
CA ARG A 84 23.35 -6.79 -17.31
C ARG A 84 22.21 -7.77 -17.45
N TRP A 85 21.32 -7.77 -16.46
CA TRP A 85 20.12 -8.58 -16.41
C TRP A 85 18.90 -7.72 -16.07
N ARG A 86 17.79 -7.93 -16.78
CA ARG A 86 16.50 -7.27 -16.57
C ARG A 86 15.82 -7.61 -15.24
N THR A 87 16.52 -8.30 -14.35
CA THR A 87 16.09 -8.66 -13.00
C THR A 87 14.75 -9.41 -12.96
N GLY A 88 14.64 -10.43 -13.82
CA GLY A 88 13.45 -11.24 -14.01
C GLY A 88 13.43 -11.89 -15.39
N ALA A 89 12.25 -12.03 -15.95
CA ALA A 89 12.02 -12.58 -17.29
C ALA A 89 11.01 -11.73 -18.07
N ASN A 90 10.85 -11.94 -19.37
CA ASN A 90 9.97 -11.18 -20.26
C ASN A 90 10.30 -9.68 -20.24
N ASN A 91 9.37 -8.83 -19.81
CA ASN A 91 9.63 -7.40 -19.62
C ASN A 91 10.63 -7.16 -18.48
N ALA A 92 11.34 -6.04 -18.51
CA ALA A 92 12.16 -5.59 -17.40
C ALA A 92 11.29 -5.40 -16.15
N THR A 93 11.84 -5.73 -14.98
CA THR A 93 11.16 -5.52 -13.70
C THR A 93 10.91 -4.04 -13.48
N ARG A 94 9.70 -3.68 -13.07
CA ARG A 94 9.27 -2.31 -12.85
C ARG A 94 9.11 -2.04 -11.36
N LEU A 95 9.64 -0.89 -10.91
CA LEU A 95 9.49 -0.37 -9.56
C LEU A 95 8.78 0.97 -9.60
N SER A 96 7.76 1.15 -8.74
CA SER A 96 7.07 2.43 -8.60
C SER A 96 7.11 2.89 -7.14
N PHE A 97 7.39 4.18 -6.93
CA PHE A 97 7.43 4.82 -5.61
C PHE A 97 6.55 6.06 -5.63
N SER A 98 5.56 6.16 -4.72
CA SER A 98 4.65 7.31 -4.65
C SER A 98 5.29 8.57 -4.06
N THR A 99 6.41 8.43 -3.36
CA THR A 99 7.24 9.53 -2.82
C THR A 99 8.72 9.19 -3.02
N PRO A 100 9.65 10.16 -2.87
CA PRO A 100 11.07 9.85 -2.93
C PRO A 100 11.47 8.79 -1.89
N VAL A 101 12.39 7.91 -2.27
CA VAL A 101 12.96 6.87 -1.41
C VAL A 101 14.47 6.92 -1.41
N SER A 102 15.10 6.28 -0.45
CA SER A 102 16.54 5.98 -0.45
C SER A 102 16.74 4.47 -0.59
N LEU A 103 17.59 4.04 -1.51
CA LEU A 103 18.00 2.65 -1.71
C LEU A 103 19.48 2.52 -1.40
N ASN A 104 19.85 1.81 -0.33
CA ASN A 104 21.23 1.74 0.19
C ASN A 104 21.87 3.11 0.37
N GLY A 105 21.12 4.13 0.85
CA GLY A 105 21.58 5.49 1.03
C GLY A 105 21.57 6.36 -0.23
N VAL A 106 21.20 5.83 -1.40
CA VAL A 106 21.12 6.57 -2.66
C VAL A 106 19.67 7.01 -2.91
N GLY A 107 19.48 8.33 -3.05
CA GLY A 107 18.14 8.92 -3.27
C GLY A 107 17.57 8.58 -4.66
N VAL A 108 16.31 8.15 -4.68
CA VAL A 108 15.52 7.90 -5.89
C VAL A 108 14.26 8.75 -5.81
N PRO A 109 13.99 9.66 -6.77
CA PRO A 109 12.77 10.44 -6.79
C PRO A 109 11.50 9.58 -6.85
N ALA A 110 10.34 10.18 -6.52
CA ALA A 110 9.06 9.54 -6.80
C ALA A 110 8.92 9.28 -8.31
N GLY A 111 8.34 8.14 -8.67
CA GLY A 111 8.17 7.79 -10.08
C GLY A 111 8.12 6.29 -10.31
N THR A 112 8.07 5.93 -11.59
CA THR A 112 8.11 4.53 -12.06
C THR A 112 9.38 4.33 -12.88
N TYR A 113 10.05 3.21 -12.62
CA TYR A 113 11.39 2.90 -13.10
C TYR A 113 11.48 1.45 -13.56
N GLU A 114 12.47 1.14 -14.38
CA GLU A 114 12.91 -0.22 -14.63
C GLU A 114 14.09 -0.57 -13.74
N LEU A 115 14.10 -1.79 -13.23
CA LEU A 115 15.19 -2.34 -12.44
C LEU A 115 16.04 -3.24 -13.31
N PHE A 116 17.30 -2.87 -13.48
CA PHE A 116 18.33 -3.75 -14.00
C PHE A 116 19.36 -4.06 -12.94
N THR A 117 20.01 -5.20 -13.06
CA THR A 117 21.12 -5.57 -12.18
C THR A 117 22.28 -6.11 -12.99
N ILE A 118 23.48 -5.98 -12.47
CA ILE A 118 24.68 -6.67 -12.95
C ILE A 118 25.14 -7.56 -11.79
N PRO A 119 24.80 -8.84 -11.81
CA PRO A 119 25.25 -9.79 -10.79
C PRO A 119 26.76 -9.96 -10.83
N GLY A 120 27.43 -9.80 -9.72
CA GLY A 120 28.80 -10.20 -9.53
C GLY A 120 28.89 -11.26 -8.42
N GLN A 121 29.98 -11.98 -8.32
CA GLN A 121 30.13 -13.04 -7.33
C GLN A 121 30.10 -12.50 -5.88
N THR A 122 30.69 -11.35 -5.63
CA THR A 122 30.82 -10.74 -4.29
C THR A 122 30.00 -9.47 -4.12
N GLU A 123 29.62 -8.83 -5.23
CA GLU A 123 28.91 -7.56 -5.22
C GLU A 123 28.08 -7.38 -6.50
N TRP A 124 26.84 -6.97 -6.34
CA TRP A 124 25.95 -6.64 -7.44
C TRP A 124 25.89 -5.14 -7.69
N THR A 125 25.76 -4.73 -8.95
CA THR A 125 25.35 -3.37 -9.29
C THR A 125 23.85 -3.36 -9.51
N ILE A 126 23.14 -2.49 -8.78
CA ILE A 126 21.71 -2.23 -8.92
C ILE A 126 21.54 -0.96 -9.75
N ILE A 127 20.67 -0.98 -10.74
CA ILE A 127 20.45 0.11 -11.68
C ILE A 127 18.97 0.48 -11.69
N ILE A 128 18.66 1.70 -11.33
CA ILE A 128 17.32 2.30 -11.48
C ILE A 128 17.32 3.10 -12.78
N HIS A 129 16.47 2.72 -13.72
CA HIS A 129 16.48 3.21 -15.10
C HIS A 129 15.15 3.88 -15.45
N LYS A 130 15.18 4.98 -16.19
CA LYS A 130 13.99 5.78 -16.53
C LYS A 130 13.09 5.18 -17.57
N ASN A 131 13.64 4.46 -18.53
CA ASN A 131 12.86 3.97 -19.66
C ASN A 131 11.91 2.88 -19.19
N MET A 132 10.67 2.95 -19.62
CA MET A 132 9.62 2.03 -19.21
C MET A 132 9.08 1.30 -20.43
N SER A 133 8.73 0.03 -20.26
CA SER A 133 8.12 -0.84 -21.26
C SER A 133 9.12 -1.58 -22.16
N GLN A 134 10.35 -1.80 -21.69
CA GLN A 134 11.30 -2.62 -22.42
C GLN A 134 10.99 -4.11 -22.30
N TRP A 135 10.96 -4.79 -23.44
CA TRP A 135 11.01 -6.24 -23.46
C TRP A 135 12.49 -6.69 -23.47
N GLY A 136 12.88 -7.42 -22.43
CA GLY A 136 14.29 -7.79 -22.26
C GLY A 136 15.14 -6.63 -21.77
N ASP A 137 16.36 -6.55 -22.27
CA ASP A 137 17.33 -5.45 -22.01
C ASP A 137 17.96 -4.92 -23.31
N TYR A 138 17.32 -5.22 -24.44
CA TYR A 138 17.88 -4.92 -25.76
C TYR A 138 17.92 -3.44 -26.12
N GLN A 139 17.03 -2.65 -25.52
CA GLN A 139 16.93 -1.20 -25.78
C GLN A 139 17.53 -0.36 -24.64
N TYR A 140 18.26 -1.02 -23.75
CA TYR A 140 18.88 -0.32 -22.63
C TYR A 140 19.92 0.69 -23.10
N ASP A 141 19.80 1.93 -22.60
CA ASP A 141 20.80 3.00 -22.76
C ASP A 141 21.18 3.55 -21.39
N ALA A 142 22.47 3.45 -21.03
CA ALA A 142 23.01 3.93 -19.76
C ALA A 142 22.77 5.43 -19.50
N LYS A 143 22.48 6.23 -20.54
CA LYS A 143 22.13 7.65 -20.39
C LYS A 143 20.80 7.86 -19.66
N ASN A 144 19.95 6.83 -19.63
CA ASN A 144 18.68 6.85 -18.94
C ASN A 144 18.77 6.31 -17.51
N ASP A 145 19.95 5.96 -17.01
CA ASP A 145 20.12 5.58 -15.61
C ASP A 145 19.85 6.78 -14.71
N VAL A 146 18.98 6.55 -13.74
CA VAL A 146 18.69 7.55 -12.70
C VAL A 146 19.75 7.46 -11.61
N VAL A 147 19.99 6.25 -11.12
CA VAL A 147 21.05 5.94 -10.14
C VAL A 147 21.60 4.54 -10.36
N ARG A 148 22.85 4.37 -9.93
CA ARG A 148 23.51 3.05 -9.75
C ARG A 148 24.08 2.97 -8.36
N PHE A 149 23.95 1.82 -7.73
CA PHE A 149 24.59 1.57 -6.43
C PHE A 149 24.96 0.10 -6.27
N LYS A 150 25.72 -0.18 -5.23
CA LYS A 150 26.19 -1.52 -4.96
C LYS A 150 25.37 -2.18 -3.86
N ALA A 151 25.20 -3.52 -3.99
CA ALA A 151 24.57 -4.35 -2.98
C ALA A 151 25.33 -5.67 -2.87
N LYS A 152 25.55 -6.14 -1.65
CA LYS A 152 26.28 -7.41 -1.41
C LYS A 152 25.27 -8.56 -1.35
N PRO A 153 25.46 -9.60 -2.18
CA PRO A 153 24.67 -10.82 -2.06
C PRO A 153 25.02 -11.57 -0.78
N VAL A 154 24.06 -12.28 -0.24
CA VAL A 154 24.23 -13.23 0.84
C VAL A 154 23.77 -14.62 0.39
N THR A 155 24.46 -15.65 0.85
CA THR A 155 24.08 -17.04 0.56
C THR A 155 23.02 -17.49 1.58
N THR A 156 21.95 -18.10 1.09
CA THR A 156 20.88 -18.68 1.94
C THR A 156 21.07 -20.18 2.04
N SER A 157 20.70 -20.76 3.19
CA SER A 157 20.76 -22.22 3.42
C SER A 157 19.71 -22.98 2.62
N THR A 158 18.57 -22.33 2.31
CA THR A 158 17.47 -22.92 1.54
C THR A 158 17.40 -22.23 0.20
N PRO A 159 17.43 -22.98 -0.91
CA PRO A 159 17.34 -22.39 -2.23
C PRO A 159 15.92 -21.86 -2.53
N THR A 160 15.86 -20.77 -3.25
CA THR A 160 14.64 -20.16 -3.79
C THR A 160 14.44 -20.65 -5.21
N GLU A 161 13.53 -21.60 -5.44
CA GLU A 161 13.28 -22.21 -6.76
C GLU A 161 12.81 -21.20 -7.79
N THR A 162 11.85 -20.34 -7.43
CA THR A 162 11.25 -19.33 -8.32
C THR A 162 11.72 -17.96 -7.91
N PHE A 163 12.29 -17.18 -8.83
CA PHE A 163 12.76 -15.83 -8.59
C PHE A 163 11.73 -15.00 -7.82
N ALA A 164 12.16 -14.36 -6.77
CA ALA A 164 11.32 -13.59 -5.87
C ALA A 164 11.91 -12.20 -5.59
N ILE A 165 11.04 -11.20 -5.62
CA ILE A 165 11.30 -9.86 -5.10
C ILE A 165 10.30 -9.63 -3.97
N GLY A 166 10.74 -9.05 -2.86
CA GLY A 166 9.87 -8.78 -1.73
C GLY A 166 10.45 -7.75 -0.77
N LEU A 167 9.65 -7.40 0.23
CA LEU A 167 10.07 -6.56 1.35
C LEU A 167 9.98 -7.35 2.64
N THR A 168 10.95 -7.13 3.52
CA THR A 168 11.00 -7.70 4.88
C THR A 168 11.50 -6.64 5.85
N GLU A 169 11.47 -6.93 7.15
CA GLU A 169 11.91 -6.02 8.21
C GLU A 169 11.24 -4.64 8.12
N LEU A 170 9.92 -4.64 7.91
CA LEU A 170 9.15 -3.40 7.82
C LEU A 170 9.22 -2.64 9.14
N ARG A 171 9.50 -1.34 9.02
CA ARG A 171 9.52 -0.34 10.08
C ARG A 171 8.70 0.88 9.61
N ASP A 172 8.52 1.85 10.50
CA ASP A 172 7.74 3.07 10.21
C ASP A 172 8.29 3.90 9.04
N ALA A 173 9.60 3.82 8.78
CA ALA A 173 10.27 4.58 7.73
C ALA A 173 11.28 3.76 6.93
N SER A 174 11.30 2.42 7.06
CA SER A 174 12.25 1.58 6.34
C SER A 174 11.77 0.17 6.14
N ALA A 175 12.38 -0.51 5.18
CA ALA A 175 12.25 -1.95 4.93
C ALA A 175 13.53 -2.49 4.28
N ILE A 176 13.65 -3.80 4.17
CA ILE A 176 14.64 -4.44 3.30
C ILE A 176 13.92 -4.95 2.05
N LEU A 177 14.15 -4.30 0.93
CA LEU A 177 13.84 -4.84 -0.39
C LEU A 177 14.84 -5.95 -0.70
N TYR A 178 14.41 -7.10 -1.17
CA TYR A 178 15.32 -8.18 -1.52
C TYR A 178 15.00 -8.79 -2.88
N LEU A 179 16.06 -9.27 -3.53
CA LEU A 179 16.00 -10.12 -4.70
C LEU A 179 16.49 -11.50 -4.25
N ALA A 180 15.75 -12.58 -4.58
CA ALA A 180 16.15 -13.93 -4.18
C ALA A 180 15.93 -14.92 -5.32
N TRP A 181 16.96 -15.69 -5.62
CA TRP A 181 16.90 -16.82 -6.54
C TRP A 181 18.05 -17.78 -6.27
N GLU A 182 17.82 -19.09 -6.45
CA GLU A 182 18.77 -20.12 -6.07
C GLU A 182 19.15 -19.95 -4.57
N THR A 183 20.41 -20.01 -4.21
CA THR A 183 20.92 -19.75 -2.86
C THR A 183 21.36 -18.28 -2.67
N THR A 184 21.08 -17.41 -3.61
CA THR A 184 21.50 -16.00 -3.59
C THR A 184 20.36 -15.11 -3.16
N ARG A 185 20.58 -14.27 -2.13
CA ARG A 185 19.69 -13.18 -1.74
C ARG A 185 20.46 -11.88 -1.71
N VAL A 186 19.90 -10.85 -2.34
CA VAL A 186 20.50 -9.49 -2.40
C VAL A 186 19.62 -8.56 -1.59
N PRO A 187 19.97 -8.21 -0.36
CA PRO A 187 19.24 -7.23 0.45
C PRO A 187 19.59 -5.81 0.00
N ILE A 188 18.59 -4.94 -0.05
CA ILE A 188 18.69 -3.52 -0.37
C ILE A 188 17.91 -2.77 0.69
N LYS A 189 18.58 -1.94 1.50
CA LYS A 189 17.92 -1.10 2.49
C LYS A 189 17.07 -0.06 1.77
N LEU A 190 15.77 -0.05 2.03
CA LEU A 190 14.83 0.95 1.54
C LEU A 190 14.45 1.86 2.70
N GLU A 191 14.57 3.17 2.53
CA GLU A 191 14.20 4.17 3.53
C GLU A 191 13.29 5.22 2.88
N VAL A 192 12.34 5.74 3.67
CA VAL A 192 11.38 6.77 3.27
C VAL A 192 11.40 7.90 4.29
N ASP A 193 11.26 9.14 3.83
CA ASP A 193 11.20 10.31 4.72
C ASP A 193 9.76 10.58 5.18
N THR A 194 9.26 9.70 6.04
CA THR A 194 7.92 9.84 6.62
C THR A 194 7.76 11.15 7.40
N VAL A 195 8.80 11.55 8.14
CA VAL A 195 8.76 12.78 8.96
C VAL A 195 8.76 14.01 8.08
N GLY A 196 9.67 14.12 7.12
CA GLY A 196 9.74 15.26 6.21
C GLY A 196 8.47 15.44 5.37
N ILE A 197 7.78 14.34 5.06
CA ILE A 197 6.52 14.38 4.30
C ILE A 197 5.34 14.75 5.21
N LEU A 198 5.22 14.16 6.41
CA LEU A 198 4.03 14.32 7.26
C LEU A 198 4.08 15.57 8.14
N LYS A 199 5.24 15.96 8.65
CA LYS A 199 5.34 17.12 9.57
C LYS A 199 4.70 18.39 8.99
N PRO A 200 5.07 18.87 7.77
CA PRO A 200 4.45 20.07 7.20
C PRO A 200 2.95 19.90 6.91
N ARG A 201 2.49 18.69 6.57
CA ARG A 201 1.07 18.41 6.33
C ARG A 201 0.28 18.44 7.64
N ILE A 202 0.84 17.91 8.72
CA ILE A 202 0.23 17.98 10.07
C ILE A 202 0.15 19.44 10.52
N GLU A 203 1.22 20.21 10.39
CA GLU A 203 1.25 21.63 10.76
C GLU A 203 0.20 22.44 9.97
N ALA A 204 0.09 22.22 8.67
CA ALA A 204 -0.94 22.84 7.83
C ALA A 204 -2.37 22.45 8.28
N ALA A 205 -2.61 21.17 8.57
CA ALA A 205 -3.90 20.70 9.06
C ALA A 205 -4.26 21.31 10.42
N MET A 206 -3.28 21.48 11.31
CA MET A 206 -3.46 22.09 12.62
C MET A 206 -3.68 23.60 12.55
N ALA A 207 -3.09 24.28 11.58
CA ALA A 207 -3.27 25.70 11.35
C ALA A 207 -4.58 26.05 10.60
N ALA A 208 -5.25 25.08 9.98
CA ALA A 208 -6.47 25.30 9.22
C ALA A 208 -7.54 26.00 10.06
N PRO A 209 -8.26 27.03 9.54
CA PRO A 209 -9.24 27.79 10.32
C PRO A 209 -10.51 26.99 10.63
N SER A 210 -10.79 25.94 9.88
CA SER A 210 -11.98 25.09 10.05
C SER A 210 -11.66 23.62 9.78
N GLY A 211 -12.58 22.73 10.15
CA GLY A 211 -12.46 21.29 9.99
C GLY A 211 -12.00 20.56 11.26
N LYS A 212 -12.26 19.25 11.30
CA LYS A 212 -11.85 18.40 12.41
C LYS A 212 -10.34 18.20 12.36
N LYS A 213 -9.66 18.54 13.46
CA LYS A 213 -8.21 18.39 13.57
C LYS A 213 -7.83 17.01 14.07
N PRO A 214 -6.80 16.37 13.51
CA PRO A 214 -6.34 15.04 13.93
C PRO A 214 -5.45 15.12 15.20
N TYR A 215 -5.92 15.76 16.27
CA TYR A 215 -5.12 16.05 17.46
C TYR A 215 -4.41 14.83 18.03
N ALA A 216 -5.13 13.73 18.25
CA ALA A 216 -4.55 12.54 18.85
C ALA A 216 -3.49 11.87 17.96
N GLN A 217 -3.76 11.76 16.66
CA GLN A 217 -2.83 11.16 15.69
C GLN A 217 -1.57 12.03 15.54
N ALA A 218 -1.75 13.34 15.43
CA ALA A 218 -0.65 14.29 15.33
C ALA A 218 0.22 14.30 16.58
N ALA A 219 -0.38 14.27 17.79
CA ALA A 219 0.34 14.18 19.04
C ALA A 219 1.20 12.91 19.13
N MET A 220 0.65 11.76 18.74
CA MET A 220 1.39 10.51 18.75
C MET A 220 2.48 10.46 17.70
N PHE A 221 2.23 10.97 16.49
CA PHE A 221 3.27 11.10 15.47
C PHE A 221 4.48 11.91 15.97
N TYR A 222 4.23 13.03 16.64
CA TYR A 222 5.30 13.85 17.24
C TYR A 222 6.04 13.11 18.35
N TYR A 223 5.31 12.41 19.21
CA TYR A 223 5.86 11.59 20.28
C TYR A 223 6.76 10.46 19.75
N GLU A 224 6.28 9.70 18.79
CA GLU A 224 6.95 8.53 18.23
C GLU A 224 8.23 8.91 17.45
N ASN A 225 8.19 10.05 16.76
CA ASN A 225 9.31 10.55 15.96
C ASN A 225 10.23 11.54 16.70
N ASN A 226 10.13 11.67 18.03
CA ASN A 226 10.95 12.59 18.85
C ASN A 226 10.91 14.05 18.37
N LEU A 227 9.75 14.48 17.85
CA LEU A 227 9.52 15.87 17.49
C LEU A 227 9.16 16.69 18.74
N GLU A 228 8.73 17.95 18.57
CA GLU A 228 8.47 18.89 19.65
C GLU A 228 7.43 18.35 20.66
N LEU A 229 7.89 17.70 21.73
CA LEU A 229 7.03 17.09 22.75
C LEU A 229 6.05 18.07 23.43
N PRO A 230 6.38 19.35 23.71
CA PRO A 230 5.41 20.32 24.19
C PRO A 230 4.23 20.51 23.23
N THR A 231 4.47 20.49 21.92
CA THR A 231 3.42 20.53 20.89
C THR A 231 2.57 19.27 20.92
N ALA A 232 3.17 18.09 21.06
CA ALA A 232 2.46 16.83 21.23
C ALA A 232 1.55 16.87 22.48
N LEU A 233 2.06 17.38 23.60
CA LEU A 233 1.29 17.54 24.84
C LEU A 233 0.11 18.52 24.68
N LYS A 234 0.30 19.62 23.95
CA LYS A 234 -0.77 20.57 23.62
C LYS A 234 -1.88 19.87 22.82
N TRP A 235 -1.52 19.10 21.82
CA TRP A 235 -2.51 18.44 20.96
C TRP A 235 -3.22 17.28 21.64
N ILE A 236 -2.53 16.47 22.46
CA ILE A 236 -3.21 15.42 23.21
C ILE A 236 -4.20 15.99 24.22
N ASN A 237 -3.89 17.14 24.84
CA ASN A 237 -4.82 17.84 25.71
C ASN A 237 -6.04 18.38 24.93
N ALA A 238 -5.86 18.88 23.70
CA ALA A 238 -6.97 19.27 22.84
C ALA A 238 -7.87 18.07 22.47
N ALA A 239 -7.27 16.93 22.14
CA ALA A 239 -8.02 15.69 21.91
C ALA A 239 -8.82 15.23 23.13
N LEU A 240 -8.26 15.40 24.33
CA LEU A 240 -8.93 15.10 25.60
C LEU A 240 -10.07 16.08 25.90
N ALA A 241 -9.94 17.35 25.52
CA ALA A 241 -11.03 18.32 25.64
C ALA A 241 -12.25 17.94 24.77
N GLU A 242 -12.01 17.36 23.59
CA GLU A 242 -13.07 16.82 22.73
C GLU A 242 -13.66 15.51 23.28
N ASN A 243 -12.87 14.69 23.96
CA ASN A 243 -13.30 13.41 24.51
C ASN A 243 -12.71 13.17 25.93
N PRO A 244 -13.26 13.77 26.96
CA PRO A 244 -12.73 13.68 28.34
C PRO A 244 -12.77 12.26 28.94
N LYS A 245 -13.59 11.37 28.39
CA LYS A 245 -13.73 9.98 28.87
C LYS A 245 -12.80 9.01 28.17
N ALA A 246 -11.95 9.47 27.26
CA ALA A 246 -11.01 8.63 26.51
C ALA A 246 -9.79 8.27 27.35
N PHE A 247 -9.89 7.26 28.20
CA PHE A 247 -8.79 6.81 29.06
C PHE A 247 -7.53 6.44 28.25
N TRP A 248 -7.67 5.95 27.03
CA TRP A 248 -6.55 5.68 26.15
C TRP A 248 -5.78 6.95 25.71
N LEU A 249 -6.42 8.11 25.65
CA LEU A 249 -5.75 9.38 25.38
C LEU A 249 -5.05 9.89 26.65
N ILE A 250 -5.61 9.64 27.84
CA ILE A 250 -4.96 9.96 29.11
C ILE A 250 -3.67 9.13 29.27
N TYR A 251 -3.70 7.85 28.95
CA TYR A 251 -2.50 7.01 28.88
C TYR A 251 -1.45 7.60 27.94
N ARG A 252 -1.84 7.98 26.71
CA ARG A 252 -0.93 8.59 25.72
C ARG A 252 -0.35 9.92 26.23
N LYS A 253 -1.14 10.73 26.94
CA LYS A 253 -0.63 11.92 27.62
C LYS A 253 0.44 11.53 28.64
N GLY A 254 0.23 10.50 29.43
CA GLY A 254 1.21 9.97 30.38
C GLY A 254 2.54 9.57 29.69
N LEU A 255 2.47 8.92 28.54
CA LEU A 255 3.66 8.58 27.74
C LEU A 255 4.43 9.84 27.27
N ILE A 256 3.73 10.85 26.77
CA ILE A 256 4.34 12.11 26.33
C ILE A 256 5.02 12.80 27.51
N MET A 257 4.33 12.92 28.65
CA MET A 257 4.87 13.56 29.87
C MET A 257 6.09 12.80 30.41
N SER A 258 6.05 11.47 30.43
CA SER A 258 7.18 10.62 30.78
C SER A 258 8.42 10.92 29.92
N LYS A 259 8.22 10.99 28.60
CA LYS A 259 9.28 11.28 27.64
C LYS A 259 9.83 12.71 27.78
N MET A 260 9.02 13.66 28.26
CA MET A 260 9.45 15.02 28.60
C MET A 260 10.22 15.11 29.94
N GLY A 261 10.28 14.02 30.71
CA GLY A 261 10.88 13.99 32.04
C GLY A 261 9.94 14.42 33.18
N ASP A 262 8.68 14.75 32.85
CA ASP A 262 7.66 15.04 33.88
C ASP A 262 7.10 13.73 34.47
N LYS A 263 7.91 13.09 35.31
CA LYS A 263 7.55 11.83 35.99
C LYS A 263 6.29 11.96 36.85
N LYS A 264 6.11 13.11 37.53
CA LYS A 264 4.95 13.31 38.40
C LYS A 264 3.66 13.38 37.60
N GLY A 265 3.62 14.22 36.55
CA GLY A 265 2.46 14.33 35.68
C GLY A 265 2.17 13.04 34.91
N ALA A 266 3.21 12.31 34.49
CA ALA A 266 3.06 11.01 33.83
C ALA A 266 2.42 9.97 34.76
N LEU A 267 2.85 9.92 36.04
CA LEU A 267 2.31 9.01 37.04
C LEU A 267 0.84 9.33 37.36
N GLU A 268 0.50 10.61 37.50
CA GLU A 268 -0.89 11.05 37.70
C GLU A 268 -1.78 10.67 36.50
N ALA A 269 -1.34 10.92 35.28
CA ALA A 269 -2.07 10.54 34.07
C ALA A 269 -2.26 9.02 33.96
N ALA A 270 -1.21 8.24 34.25
CA ALA A 270 -1.29 6.78 34.19
C ALA A 270 -2.27 6.21 35.24
N LYS A 271 -2.24 6.74 36.50
CA LYS A 271 -3.19 6.36 37.56
C LYS A 271 -4.63 6.71 37.18
N GLN A 272 -4.86 7.90 36.64
CA GLN A 272 -6.18 8.33 36.18
C GLN A 272 -6.70 7.41 35.05
N SER A 273 -5.86 7.14 34.05
CA SER A 273 -6.20 6.23 32.96
C SER A 273 -6.50 4.81 33.44
N LEU A 274 -5.71 4.30 34.41
CA LEU A 274 -5.91 2.97 35.00
C LEU A 274 -7.26 2.88 35.72
N ALA A 275 -7.60 3.87 36.53
CA ALA A 275 -8.88 3.90 37.22
C ALA A 275 -10.06 3.85 36.27
N MET A 276 -10.03 4.68 35.23
CA MET A 276 -11.07 4.71 34.19
C MET A 276 -11.12 3.43 33.34
N ALA A 277 -9.96 2.84 33.04
CA ALA A 277 -9.88 1.56 32.33
C ALA A 277 -10.51 0.42 33.13
N ASN A 278 -10.33 0.41 34.48
CA ASN A 278 -10.95 -0.58 35.36
C ASN A 278 -12.48 -0.53 35.37
N GLU A 279 -13.07 0.65 35.17
CA GLU A 279 -14.52 0.85 35.07
C GLU A 279 -15.06 0.54 33.64
N ALA A 280 -14.20 0.50 32.62
CA ALA A 280 -14.59 0.25 31.24
C ALA A 280 -15.04 -1.22 31.04
N LYS A 281 -15.79 -1.44 29.95
CA LYS A 281 -16.20 -2.78 29.51
C LYS A 281 -15.54 -3.12 28.18
N GLY A 282 -15.26 -4.40 27.95
CA GLY A 282 -14.72 -4.90 26.69
C GLY A 282 -13.21 -5.06 26.67
N SER A 283 -12.66 -5.50 25.53
CA SER A 283 -11.25 -5.91 25.37
C SER A 283 -10.23 -4.80 25.61
N MET A 284 -10.58 -3.54 25.37
CA MET A 284 -9.71 -2.39 25.65
C MET A 284 -9.38 -2.23 27.15
N LYS A 285 -10.26 -2.69 28.05
CA LYS A 285 -10.01 -2.64 29.49
C LYS A 285 -8.72 -3.35 29.85
N ASP A 286 -8.63 -4.62 29.56
CA ASP A 286 -7.52 -5.48 29.99
C ASP A 286 -6.18 -5.03 29.37
N GLU A 287 -6.23 -4.54 28.13
CA GLU A 287 -5.07 -3.96 27.46
C GLU A 287 -4.56 -2.72 28.20
N TYR A 288 -5.43 -1.74 28.45
CA TYR A 288 -5.03 -0.48 29.05
C TYR A 288 -4.74 -0.59 30.55
N VAL A 289 -5.32 -1.56 31.26
CA VAL A 289 -4.90 -1.90 32.63
C VAL A 289 -3.42 -2.30 32.63
N ARG A 290 -3.03 -3.28 31.80
CA ARG A 290 -1.62 -3.73 31.70
C ARG A 290 -0.68 -2.62 31.26
N LEU A 291 -1.08 -1.81 30.26
CA LEU A 291 -0.25 -0.72 29.76
C LEU A 291 -0.01 0.36 30.83
N ASN A 292 -1.04 0.74 31.60
CA ASN A 292 -0.90 1.72 32.67
C ASN A 292 -0.08 1.18 33.84
N GLU A 293 -0.28 -0.08 34.25
CA GLU A 293 0.53 -0.72 35.31
C GLU A 293 2.02 -0.74 34.90
N ALA A 294 2.33 -1.10 33.63
CA ALA A 294 3.70 -1.08 33.12
C ALA A 294 4.30 0.34 33.12
N LEU A 295 3.53 1.35 32.71
CA LEU A 295 3.98 2.74 32.74
C LEU A 295 4.23 3.21 34.20
N ILE A 296 3.31 2.94 35.14
CA ILE A 296 3.48 3.27 36.55
C ILE A 296 4.73 2.61 37.10
N ALA A 297 4.97 1.33 36.83
CA ALA A 297 6.15 0.61 37.29
C ALA A 297 7.46 1.22 36.75
N SER A 298 7.46 1.71 35.48
CA SER A 298 8.64 2.34 34.84
C SER A 298 8.96 3.75 35.42
N LEU A 299 8.02 4.38 36.11
CA LEU A 299 8.17 5.74 36.65
C LEU A 299 8.62 5.76 38.12
N ASN A 300 8.46 4.66 38.84
CA ASN A 300 8.92 4.48 40.21
C ASN A 300 10.41 4.10 40.23
#